data_adee80f24f3f848ff1463ae14f23cb6c
#
_entry.id   adee80f24f3f848ff1463ae14f23cb6c
#
_cell.length_a   1.000
_cell.length_b   1.000
_cell.length_c   1.000
_cell.angle_alpha   90.00
_cell.angle_beta   90.00
_cell.angle_gamma   90.00
#
_symmetry.space_group_name_H-M   'P 1'
#
loop_
_entity.id
_entity.type
_entity.pdbx_description
1 polymer ?
#
loop_
_entity_poly.entity_id
_entity_poly.type
_entity_poly.pdbx_seq_one_letter_code
_entity_poly.pdbx_strand_id
1 'polypeptide(L)'
;MEIIYCKKWWFPRKKPIEIFNEETARNNHLSGEDYTVVLKQNDMVSYVVEMAKNDVFVHFMNDNEVNYITYAFHKENDKLFLNAAYYHSYEAEKEIELMVFGFKQNGELYMEKRDLLSGEIEEREAVVDV
;
A
#
# COMPACT_ATOMS: atom_id res chain seq x y z
N MET A 1 11.33 -10.85 13.45
CA MET A 1 10.62 -10.48 12.20
C MET A 1 11.31 -11.12 11.01
N GLU A 2 10.56 -11.81 10.17
CA GLU A 2 11.09 -12.40 8.94
C GLU A 2 10.87 -11.44 7.76
N ILE A 3 11.88 -11.31 6.90
CA ILE A 3 11.83 -10.45 5.73
C ILE A 3 11.95 -11.32 4.48
N ILE A 4 10.99 -11.16 3.55
CA ILE A 4 10.99 -11.86 2.27
C ILE A 4 11.06 -10.80 1.16
N TYR A 5 11.97 -10.98 0.21
CA TYR A 5 12.06 -10.16 -0.99
C TYR A 5 11.49 -10.94 -2.17
N CYS A 6 10.62 -10.31 -2.95
CA CYS A 6 10.01 -10.97 -4.11
C CYS A 6 9.67 -9.95 -5.19
N LYS A 7 9.26 -10.45 -6.36
CA LYS A 7 8.81 -9.58 -7.45
C LYS A 7 7.48 -8.94 -7.10
N LYS A 8 6.53 -9.74 -6.62
CA LYS A 8 5.19 -9.29 -6.23
C LYS A 8 4.63 -10.14 -5.12
N TRP A 9 3.72 -9.58 -4.33
CA TRP A 9 2.87 -10.32 -3.42
C TRP A 9 1.51 -10.53 -4.07
N TRP A 10 1.09 -11.81 -4.18
CA TRP A 10 -0.21 -12.16 -4.74
C TRP A 10 -1.25 -12.17 -3.62
N PHE A 11 -1.95 -11.04 -3.44
CA PHE A 11 -2.89 -10.83 -2.34
C PHE A 11 -4.00 -11.88 -2.25
N PRO A 12 -4.68 -12.28 -3.35
CA PRO A 12 -5.75 -13.27 -3.25
C PRO A 12 -5.26 -14.65 -2.76
N ARG A 13 -4.05 -15.03 -3.09
CA ARG A 13 -3.46 -16.32 -2.71
C ARG A 13 -2.53 -16.23 -1.51
N LYS A 14 -2.28 -15.03 -1.00
CA LYS A 14 -1.44 -14.77 0.17
C LYS A 14 -0.08 -15.43 0.07
N LYS A 15 0.58 -15.28 -1.08
CA LYS A 15 1.90 -15.86 -1.33
C LYS A 15 2.76 -14.97 -2.22
N PRO A 16 4.10 -15.07 -2.10
CA PRO A 16 5.00 -14.33 -2.97
C PRO A 16 5.09 -14.95 -4.36
N ILE A 17 5.30 -14.07 -5.35
CA ILE A 17 5.64 -14.45 -6.71
C ILE A 17 7.11 -14.13 -6.89
N GLU A 18 7.91 -15.14 -7.29
CA GLU A 18 9.34 -15.00 -7.57
C GLU A 18 10.13 -14.41 -6.39
N ILE A 19 10.53 -15.30 -5.46
CA ILE A 19 11.31 -14.91 -4.29
C ILE A 19 12.74 -14.58 -4.71
N PHE A 20 13.26 -13.44 -4.20
CA PHE A 20 14.62 -12.99 -4.41
C PHE A 20 15.45 -13.16 -3.14
N ASN A 21 16.78 -13.16 -3.29
CA ASN A 21 17.66 -12.94 -2.16
C ASN A 21 17.86 -11.42 -1.94
N GLU A 22 18.48 -11.06 -0.83
CA GLU A 22 18.70 -9.66 -0.47
C GLU A 22 19.56 -8.94 -1.53
N GLU A 23 20.55 -9.59 -2.09
CA GLU A 23 21.42 -9.02 -3.11
C GLU A 23 20.65 -8.62 -4.37
N THR A 24 19.77 -9.51 -4.85
CA THR A 24 18.91 -9.22 -6.01
C THR A 24 18.00 -8.05 -5.74
N ALA A 25 17.38 -7.99 -4.56
CA ALA A 25 16.53 -6.87 -4.17
C ALA A 25 17.31 -5.56 -4.15
N ARG A 26 18.53 -5.58 -3.61
CA ARG A 26 19.40 -4.39 -3.58
C ARG A 26 19.76 -3.92 -4.98
N ASN A 27 20.08 -4.85 -5.88
CA ASN A 27 20.40 -4.51 -7.27
C ASN A 27 19.18 -3.92 -7.99
N ASN A 28 17.99 -4.46 -7.76
CA ASN A 28 16.76 -3.92 -8.32
C ASN A 28 16.52 -2.49 -7.80
N HIS A 29 16.74 -2.27 -6.52
CA HIS A 29 16.59 -0.95 -5.92
C HIS A 29 17.53 0.08 -6.58
N LEU A 30 18.81 -0.29 -6.77
CA LEU A 30 19.81 0.59 -7.38
C LEU A 30 19.53 0.86 -8.85
N SER A 31 18.97 -0.09 -9.58
CA SER A 31 18.66 0.06 -11.01
C SER A 31 17.28 0.69 -11.27
N GLY A 32 16.48 0.91 -10.21
CA GLY A 32 15.14 1.47 -10.33
C GLY A 32 14.09 0.48 -10.80
N GLU A 33 14.36 -0.82 -10.68
CA GLU A 33 13.38 -1.86 -10.96
C GLU A 33 12.47 -2.12 -9.77
N ASP A 34 11.22 -2.45 -10.05
CA ASP A 34 10.23 -2.73 -9.01
C ASP A 34 10.54 -4.02 -8.28
N TYR A 35 10.26 -4.04 -6.99
CA TYR A 35 10.33 -5.25 -6.17
C TYR A 35 9.43 -5.07 -4.94
N THR A 36 9.20 -6.16 -4.22
CA THR A 36 8.30 -6.17 -3.07
C THR A 36 9.02 -6.74 -1.85
N VAL A 37 8.79 -6.13 -0.70
CA VAL A 37 9.30 -6.58 0.59
C VAL A 37 8.10 -7.00 1.44
N VAL A 38 8.14 -8.25 1.92
CA VAL A 38 7.10 -8.81 2.78
C VAL A 38 7.66 -8.98 4.18
N LEU A 39 7.02 -8.39 5.16
CA LEU A 39 7.43 -8.46 6.56
C LEU A 39 6.47 -9.35 7.34
N LYS A 40 7.00 -10.42 7.94
CA LYS A 40 6.22 -11.37 8.74
C LYS A 40 6.56 -11.25 10.22
N GLN A 41 5.53 -11.33 11.05
CA GLN A 41 5.65 -11.47 12.51
C GLN A 41 4.86 -12.69 12.94
N ASN A 42 5.46 -13.60 13.73
CA ASN A 42 4.81 -14.82 14.20
C ASN A 42 4.18 -15.62 13.05
N ASP A 43 4.96 -15.79 11.95
CA ASP A 43 4.54 -16.51 10.74
C ASP A 43 3.34 -15.90 9.99
N MET A 44 2.96 -14.66 10.35
CA MET A 44 1.88 -13.93 9.68
C MET A 44 2.41 -12.71 8.98
N VAL A 45 1.90 -12.45 7.78
CA VAL A 45 2.26 -11.25 7.02
C VAL A 45 1.63 -10.03 7.69
N SER A 46 2.48 -9.11 8.15
CA SER A 46 2.05 -7.86 8.79
C SER A 46 2.09 -6.68 7.84
N TYR A 47 3.07 -6.64 6.94
CA TYR A 47 3.26 -5.55 6.00
C TYR A 47 3.71 -6.10 4.65
N VAL A 48 3.21 -5.48 3.58
CA VAL A 48 3.70 -5.69 2.22
C VAL A 48 4.11 -4.32 1.69
N VAL A 49 5.37 -4.17 1.31
CA VAL A 49 5.89 -2.90 0.81
C VAL A 49 6.29 -3.06 -0.65
N GLU A 50 5.59 -2.38 -1.53
CA GLU A 50 5.92 -2.37 -2.96
C GLU A 50 6.83 -1.18 -3.24
N MET A 51 8.02 -1.47 -3.76
CA MET A 51 9.05 -0.48 -4.06
C MET A 51 9.14 -0.28 -5.56
N ALA A 52 8.89 0.94 -6.00
CA ALA A 52 9.12 1.36 -7.38
C ALA A 52 10.11 2.52 -7.39
N LYS A 53 10.55 2.92 -8.57
CA LYS A 53 11.57 3.97 -8.70
C LYS A 53 11.18 5.27 -8.00
N ASN A 54 9.93 5.71 -8.20
CA ASN A 54 9.43 6.99 -7.67
C ASN A 54 8.26 6.85 -6.71
N ASP A 55 7.84 5.62 -6.42
CA ASP A 55 6.66 5.37 -5.60
C ASP A 55 6.91 4.24 -4.61
N VAL A 56 6.33 4.37 -3.43
CA VAL A 56 6.35 3.32 -2.41
C VAL A 56 4.93 3.13 -1.91
N PHE A 57 4.47 1.88 -1.90
CA PHE A 57 3.16 1.52 -1.35
C PHE A 57 3.36 0.65 -0.13
N VAL A 58 2.83 1.07 1.00
CA VAL A 58 2.88 0.30 2.25
C VAL A 58 1.50 -0.24 2.54
N HIS A 59 1.37 -1.55 2.47
CA HIS A 59 0.13 -2.26 2.76
C HIS A 59 0.18 -2.84 4.16
N PHE A 60 -0.76 -2.44 5.00
CA PHE A 60 -0.92 -2.95 6.36
C PHE A 60 -1.91 -4.12 6.33
N MET A 61 -1.49 -5.25 6.88
CA MET A 61 -2.30 -6.47 6.88
C MET A 61 -2.89 -6.70 8.28
N ASN A 62 -4.15 -7.14 8.34
CA ASN A 62 -4.78 -7.50 9.60
C ASN A 62 -4.42 -8.93 10.02
N ASP A 63 -4.99 -9.42 11.12
CA ASP A 63 -4.70 -10.75 11.67
C ASP A 63 -5.12 -11.90 10.74
N ASN A 64 -5.94 -11.62 9.73
CA ASN A 64 -6.34 -12.59 8.71
C ASN A 64 -5.49 -12.48 7.43
N GLU A 65 -4.39 -11.72 7.49
CA GLU A 65 -3.53 -11.43 6.35
C GLU A 65 -4.27 -10.77 5.19
N VAL A 66 -5.22 -9.88 5.52
CA VAL A 66 -6.00 -9.09 4.56
C VAL A 66 -5.58 -7.63 4.67
N ASN A 67 -5.37 -6.98 3.54
CA ASN A 67 -4.98 -5.57 3.49
C ASN A 67 -6.14 -4.67 3.92
N TYR A 68 -5.94 -3.89 4.98
CA TYR A 68 -6.96 -2.96 5.47
C TYR A 68 -6.58 -1.48 5.34
N ILE A 69 -5.29 -1.18 5.22
CA ILE A 69 -4.79 0.19 4.99
C ILE A 69 -3.65 0.12 3.98
N THR A 70 -3.65 1.06 3.03
CA THR A 70 -2.51 1.25 2.13
C THR A 70 -2.12 2.72 2.14
N TYR A 71 -0.84 3.00 2.36
CA TYR A 71 -0.27 4.33 2.19
C TYR A 71 0.54 4.37 0.90
N ALA A 72 0.26 5.36 0.06
CA ALA A 72 1.00 5.58 -1.18
C ALA A 72 1.88 6.82 -1.02
N PHE A 73 3.17 6.65 -1.23
CA PHE A 73 4.17 7.70 -1.16
C PHE A 73 4.75 7.93 -2.55
N HIS A 74 4.97 9.19 -2.88
CA HIS A 74 5.66 9.58 -4.11
C HIS A 74 6.98 10.26 -3.74
N LYS A 75 8.03 9.91 -4.47
CA LYS A 75 9.36 10.49 -4.24
C LYS A 75 9.49 11.81 -4.99
N GLU A 76 9.79 12.87 -4.25
CA GLU A 76 10.07 14.20 -4.80
C GLU A 76 11.31 14.77 -4.09
N ASN A 77 12.30 15.20 -4.86
CA ASN A 77 13.51 15.82 -4.34
C ASN A 77 14.17 15.01 -3.21
N ASP A 78 14.31 13.69 -3.41
CA ASP A 78 14.88 12.73 -2.46
C ASP A 78 14.10 12.59 -1.14
N LYS A 79 12.85 13.05 -1.13
CA LYS A 79 11.93 12.88 0.02
C LYS A 79 10.70 12.11 -0.42
N LEU A 80 10.13 11.35 0.50
CA LEU A 80 8.85 10.67 0.29
C LEU A 80 7.73 11.57 0.78
N PHE A 81 6.76 11.81 -0.10
CA PHE A 81 5.55 12.56 0.21
C PHE A 81 4.36 11.60 0.20
N LEU A 82 3.61 11.57 1.31
CA LEU A 82 2.38 10.78 1.39
C LEU A 82 1.31 11.44 0.52
N ASN A 83 1.01 10.85 -0.64
CA ASN A 83 0.06 11.43 -1.57
C ASN A 83 -1.32 10.77 -1.57
N ALA A 84 -1.44 9.58 -0.99
CA ALA A 84 -2.73 8.92 -0.86
C ALA A 84 -2.75 7.93 0.29
N ALA A 85 -3.94 7.73 0.86
CA ALA A 85 -4.20 6.69 1.84
C ALA A 85 -5.51 6.01 1.47
N TYR A 86 -5.52 4.68 1.55
CA TYR A 86 -6.66 3.84 1.21
C TYR A 86 -7.05 3.03 2.44
N TYR A 87 -8.33 3.09 2.81
CA TYR A 87 -8.86 2.32 3.94
C TYR A 87 -9.91 1.36 3.41
N HIS A 88 -9.68 0.06 3.60
CA HIS A 88 -10.55 -1.01 3.16
C HIS A 88 -11.32 -1.57 4.33
N SER A 89 -12.64 -1.66 4.21
CA SER A 89 -13.50 -2.31 5.22
C SER A 89 -14.08 -3.58 4.64
N TYR A 90 -14.10 -4.63 5.44
CA TYR A 90 -14.52 -5.96 5.02
C TYR A 90 -15.63 -6.51 5.91
N GLU A 91 -16.48 -7.33 5.33
CA GLU A 91 -17.44 -8.17 6.02
C GLU A 91 -17.27 -9.58 5.49
N ALA A 92 -16.88 -10.53 6.37
CA ALA A 92 -16.64 -11.93 6.03
C ALA A 92 -15.72 -12.09 4.78
N GLU A 93 -14.57 -11.40 4.76
CA GLU A 93 -13.56 -11.39 3.68
C GLU A 93 -14.00 -10.68 2.39
N LYS A 94 -15.23 -10.17 2.33
CA LYS A 94 -15.69 -9.37 1.20
C LYS A 94 -15.49 -7.89 1.50
N GLU A 95 -14.83 -7.18 0.61
CA GLU A 95 -14.65 -5.74 0.76
C GLU A 95 -15.99 -5.03 0.51
N ILE A 96 -16.45 -4.24 1.49
CA ILE A 96 -17.74 -3.56 1.45
C ILE A 96 -17.61 -2.05 1.30
N GLU A 97 -16.47 -1.48 1.71
CA GLU A 97 -16.26 -0.05 1.66
C GLU A 97 -14.79 0.27 1.39
N LEU A 98 -14.57 1.30 0.59
CA LEU A 98 -13.24 1.85 0.34
C LEU A 98 -13.28 3.35 0.60
N MET A 99 -12.40 3.84 1.47
CA MET A 99 -12.18 5.28 1.67
C MET A 99 -10.82 5.64 1.08
N VAL A 100 -10.80 6.68 0.24
CA VAL A 100 -9.58 7.18 -0.39
C VAL A 100 -9.34 8.60 0.07
N PHE A 101 -8.11 8.88 0.52
CA PHE A 101 -7.65 10.23 0.85
C PHE A 101 -6.51 10.57 -0.09
N GLY A 102 -6.65 11.67 -0.82
CA GLY A 102 -5.59 12.20 -1.66
C GLY A 102 -5.05 13.49 -1.05
N PHE A 103 -3.73 13.62 -0.98
CA PHE A 103 -3.05 14.77 -0.39
C PHE A 103 -2.20 15.46 -1.43
N LYS A 104 -2.27 16.80 -1.46
CA LYS A 104 -1.37 17.63 -2.26
C LYS A 104 -0.45 18.41 -1.36
N GLN A 105 0.73 18.76 -1.86
CA GLN A 105 1.71 19.51 -1.06
C GLN A 105 1.23 20.91 -0.64
N ASN A 106 0.29 21.48 -1.40
CA ASN A 106 -0.29 22.79 -1.08
C ASN A 106 -1.37 22.75 0.02
N GLY A 107 -1.61 21.57 0.62
CA GLY A 107 -2.60 21.38 1.68
C GLY A 107 -3.99 20.98 1.19
N GLU A 108 -4.20 20.88 -0.11
CA GLU A 108 -5.48 20.39 -0.64
C GLU A 108 -5.64 18.91 -0.29
N LEU A 109 -6.82 18.57 0.23
CA LEU A 109 -7.22 17.22 0.60
C LEU A 109 -8.44 16.82 -0.20
N TYR A 110 -8.36 15.67 -0.86
CA TYR A 110 -9.47 15.02 -1.53
C TYR A 110 -9.88 13.79 -0.72
N MET A 111 -11.18 13.58 -0.55
CA MET A 111 -11.73 12.42 0.13
C MET A 111 -12.79 11.77 -0.74
N GLU A 112 -12.73 10.45 -0.85
CA GLU A 112 -13.73 9.67 -1.56
C GLU A 112 -14.12 8.47 -0.71
N LYS A 113 -15.44 8.27 -0.55
CA LYS A 113 -15.98 7.08 0.11
C LYS A 113 -16.80 6.32 -0.91
N ARG A 114 -16.44 5.05 -1.13
CA ARG A 114 -17.14 4.17 -2.04
C ARG A 114 -17.84 3.07 -1.27
N ASP A 115 -19.15 2.96 -1.46
CA ASP A 115 -19.91 1.81 -0.98
C ASP A 115 -19.87 0.75 -2.10
N LEU A 116 -19.14 -0.34 -1.85
CA LEU A 116 -18.93 -1.36 -2.87
C LEU A 116 -20.14 -2.29 -3.03
N LEU A 117 -21.12 -2.21 -2.13
CA LEU A 117 -22.36 -2.98 -2.25
C LEU A 117 -23.39 -2.24 -3.10
N SER A 118 -23.56 -0.93 -2.89
CA SER A 118 -24.52 -0.10 -3.63
C SER A 118 -23.94 0.59 -4.86
N GLY A 119 -22.62 0.75 -4.91
CA GLY A 119 -21.94 1.52 -5.94
C GLY A 119 -21.98 3.02 -5.72
N GLU A 120 -22.52 3.49 -4.60
CA GLU A 120 -22.57 4.92 -4.28
C GLU A 120 -21.18 5.46 -3.97
N ILE A 121 -20.91 6.69 -4.44
CA ILE A 121 -19.65 7.38 -4.21
C ILE A 121 -19.94 8.75 -3.61
N GLU A 122 -19.31 9.04 -2.48
CA GLU A 122 -19.32 10.37 -1.86
C GLU A 122 -17.94 10.99 -1.99
N GLU A 123 -17.89 12.24 -2.40
CA GLU A 123 -16.64 12.97 -2.57
C GLU A 123 -16.65 14.26 -1.76
N ARG A 124 -15.50 14.62 -1.19
CA ARG A 124 -15.31 15.87 -0.46
C ARG A 124 -13.91 16.41 -0.70
N GLU A 125 -13.81 17.73 -0.66
CA GLU A 125 -12.54 18.43 -0.76
C GLU A 125 -12.38 19.37 0.43
N ALA A 126 -11.15 19.55 0.87
CA ALA A 126 -10.80 20.44 1.95
C ALA A 126 -9.40 21.01 1.71
N VAL A 127 -9.06 22.07 2.43
CA VAL A 127 -7.70 22.63 2.44
C VAL A 127 -7.23 22.63 3.87
N VAL A 128 -6.06 22.05 4.10
CA VAL A 128 -5.45 21.95 5.43
C VAL A 128 -4.25 22.88 5.47
N ASP A 129 -4.07 23.58 6.59
CA ASP A 129 -2.89 24.41 6.81
C ASP A 129 -1.66 23.50 6.96
N VAL A 130 -0.60 23.82 6.25
CA VAL A 130 0.65 23.07 6.25
C VAL A 130 1.78 23.90 6.86
#